data_8401e7956d2670e83fffd7922b02c1c5
#
_entry.id   8401e7956d2670e83fffd7922b02c1c5
#
_cell.length_a   1.000
_cell.length_b   1.000
_cell.length_c   1.000
_cell.angle_alpha   90.00
_cell.angle_beta   90.00
_cell.angle_gamma   90.00
#
_symmetry.space_group_name_H-M   'P 1'
#
loop_
_entity.id
_entity.type
_entity.pdbx_description
1 polymer ?
#
loop_
_entity_poly.entity_id
_entity_poly.type
_entity_poly.pdbx_seq_one_letter_code
_entity_poly.pdbx_strand_id
1 'polypeptide(L)'
;DEVGVTRGIHAEPWDKFVSVATGRVFGAWVDLREGPSFGTVYTTEIDPSVAVYVPRGVGNAYQTLEPNTAYTYLVNDHWSPSAQYTSLNLADETAAVPWPIPLERAILSDKDRAHPRMAQVAPFPAADASGRRVLVTGALGQLGRELMAQLPRAGFTATGVDLPEFDISDAAQMA
;
A
#
# COMPACT_ATOMS: atom_id res chain seq x y z
N ASP A 1 -8.72 -18.71 -3.16
CA ASP A 1 -8.06 -18.71 -4.48
C ASP A 1 -7.26 -20.01 -4.70
N GLU A 2 -7.12 -20.42 -5.96
CA GLU A 2 -6.26 -21.52 -6.40
C GLU A 2 -4.81 -21.03 -6.57
N VAL A 3 -3.86 -21.97 -6.64
CA VAL A 3 -2.45 -21.64 -6.93
C VAL A 3 -2.33 -20.94 -8.29
N GLY A 4 -1.53 -19.90 -8.36
CA GLY A 4 -1.27 -19.14 -9.59
C GLY A 4 -2.30 -18.07 -9.92
N VAL A 5 -3.36 -17.89 -9.13
CA VAL A 5 -4.23 -16.71 -9.28
C VAL A 5 -3.39 -15.47 -9.05
N THR A 6 -3.33 -14.61 -10.07
CA THR A 6 -2.55 -13.37 -10.02
C THR A 6 -3.45 -12.19 -10.34
N ARG A 7 -3.41 -11.15 -9.50
CA ARG A 7 -4.23 -9.94 -9.64
C ARG A 7 -3.37 -8.69 -9.44
N GLY A 8 -3.68 -7.64 -10.16
CA GLY A 8 -2.98 -6.36 -10.06
C GLY A 8 -2.55 -5.80 -11.43
N ILE A 9 -1.68 -4.90 -11.47
CA ILE A 9 -1.16 -4.04 -10.40
C ILE A 9 -2.12 -2.85 -10.29
N HIS A 10 -2.78 -2.67 -9.15
CA HIS A 10 -3.82 -1.65 -8.99
C HIS A 10 -3.41 -0.62 -7.95
N ALA A 11 -3.27 0.65 -8.35
CA ALA A 11 -3.10 1.78 -7.46
C ALA A 11 -4.45 2.50 -7.31
N GLU A 12 -4.88 2.67 -6.09
CA GLU A 12 -6.18 3.19 -5.74
C GLU A 12 -6.06 4.42 -4.82
N PRO A 13 -7.11 5.25 -4.71
CA PRO A 13 -7.08 6.51 -3.97
C PRO A 13 -7.24 6.32 -2.44
N TRP A 14 -7.05 5.13 -1.94
CA TRP A 14 -7.09 4.79 -0.50
C TRP A 14 -5.88 4.00 -0.06
N ASP A 15 -5.66 4.00 1.23
CA ASP A 15 -4.64 3.17 1.86
C ASP A 15 -5.20 1.78 2.09
N LYS A 16 -4.35 0.75 2.00
CA LYS A 16 -4.70 -0.64 2.26
C LYS A 16 -3.88 -1.22 3.39
N PHE A 17 -4.51 -2.06 4.17
CA PHE A 17 -3.84 -2.96 5.10
C PHE A 17 -4.07 -4.38 4.61
N VAL A 18 -3.04 -4.94 3.98
CA VAL A 18 -3.10 -6.22 3.28
C VAL A 18 -2.64 -7.33 4.21
N SER A 19 -3.34 -8.46 4.20
CA SER A 19 -2.98 -9.66 4.94
C SER A 19 -3.47 -10.93 4.23
N VAL A 20 -3.04 -12.08 4.71
CA VAL A 20 -3.49 -13.40 4.25
C VAL A 20 -4.11 -14.12 5.43
N ALA A 21 -5.37 -14.50 5.33
CA ALA A 21 -6.07 -15.24 6.38
C ALA A 21 -5.70 -16.73 6.38
N THR A 22 -5.45 -17.31 5.21
CA THR A 22 -5.00 -18.70 5.00
C THR A 22 -4.14 -18.78 3.75
N GLY A 23 -3.19 -19.71 3.72
CA GLY A 23 -2.30 -19.93 2.59
C GLY A 23 -1.17 -18.90 2.52
N ARG A 24 -0.62 -18.69 1.32
CA ARG A 24 0.54 -17.83 1.09
C ARG A 24 0.45 -17.17 -0.29
N VAL A 25 0.90 -15.92 -0.36
CA VAL A 25 1.02 -15.19 -1.61
C VAL A 25 2.41 -14.60 -1.79
N PHE A 26 2.82 -14.44 -3.03
CA PHE A 26 3.86 -13.50 -3.41
C PHE A 26 3.19 -12.14 -3.65
N GLY A 27 3.52 -11.17 -2.82
CA GLY A 27 3.05 -9.79 -2.94
C GLY A 27 4.04 -8.95 -3.75
N ALA A 28 3.52 -8.06 -4.59
CA ALA A 28 4.32 -7.11 -5.34
C ALA A 28 3.68 -5.72 -5.27
N TRP A 29 4.50 -4.72 -4.99
CA TRP A 29 4.09 -3.33 -4.93
C TRP A 29 4.97 -2.48 -5.84
N VAL A 30 4.33 -1.62 -6.63
CA VAL A 30 5.02 -0.71 -7.54
C VAL A 30 4.59 0.70 -7.18
N ASP A 31 5.53 1.57 -6.87
CA ASP A 31 5.20 2.97 -6.60
C ASP A 31 4.78 3.66 -7.90
N LEU A 32 3.50 3.98 -8.03
CA LEU A 32 2.94 4.69 -9.18
C LEU A 32 2.63 6.15 -8.88
N ARG A 33 3.07 6.65 -7.72
CA ARG A 33 2.90 8.06 -7.33
C ARG A 33 3.88 8.95 -8.05
N GLU A 34 3.46 10.17 -8.35
CA GLU A 34 4.34 11.21 -8.85
C GLU A 34 5.49 11.45 -7.87
N GLY A 35 6.74 11.49 -8.38
CA GLY A 35 7.92 11.76 -7.57
C GLY A 35 9.10 10.84 -7.89
N PRO A 36 10.19 10.96 -7.12
CA PRO A 36 11.45 10.28 -7.41
C PRO A 36 11.41 8.75 -7.22
N SER A 37 10.39 8.24 -6.53
CA SER A 37 10.18 6.80 -6.30
C SER A 37 9.30 6.13 -7.36
N PHE A 38 8.78 6.87 -8.34
CA PHE A 38 7.94 6.32 -9.40
C PHE A 38 8.63 5.13 -10.09
N GLY A 39 7.93 4.01 -10.18
CA GLY A 39 8.43 2.76 -10.76
C GLY A 39 9.25 1.89 -9.81
N THR A 40 9.52 2.32 -8.57
CA THR A 40 10.21 1.47 -7.58
C THR A 40 9.35 0.26 -7.23
N VAL A 41 9.96 -0.92 -7.22
CA VAL A 41 9.30 -2.20 -6.94
C VAL A 41 9.77 -2.78 -5.62
N TYR A 42 8.82 -3.24 -4.82
CA TYR A 42 9.06 -4.05 -3.63
C TYR A 42 8.28 -5.34 -3.71
N THR A 43 8.88 -6.45 -3.33
CA THR A 43 8.24 -7.77 -3.31
C THR A 43 8.56 -8.52 -2.03
N THR A 44 7.61 -9.28 -1.55
CA THR A 44 7.82 -10.24 -0.44
C THR A 44 6.73 -11.31 -0.45
N GLU A 45 7.00 -12.44 0.18
CA GLU A 45 5.95 -13.41 0.48
C GLU A 45 5.18 -12.97 1.73
N ILE A 46 3.88 -13.22 1.72
CA ILE A 46 2.96 -12.96 2.84
C ILE A 46 2.25 -14.24 3.18
N ASP A 47 2.28 -14.59 4.43
CA ASP A 47 1.50 -15.63 5.09
C ASP A 47 0.67 -15.02 6.24
N PRO A 48 -0.10 -15.80 7.03
CA PRO A 48 -0.91 -15.26 8.13
C PRO A 48 -0.13 -14.51 9.24
N SER A 49 1.20 -14.62 9.27
CA SER A 49 2.04 -13.91 10.24
C SER A 49 2.45 -12.50 9.81
N VAL A 50 2.20 -12.14 8.54
CA VAL A 50 2.66 -10.88 7.94
C VAL A 50 1.49 -10.04 7.45
N ALA A 51 1.52 -8.75 7.74
CA ALA A 51 0.63 -7.77 7.14
C ALA A 51 1.43 -6.60 6.57
N VAL A 52 0.94 -6.01 5.48
CA VAL A 52 1.60 -4.93 4.76
C VAL A 52 0.67 -3.73 4.65
N TYR A 53 1.16 -2.58 5.07
CA TYR A 53 0.48 -1.30 4.82
C TYR A 53 0.91 -0.76 3.45
N VAL A 54 -0.07 -0.51 2.60
CA VAL A 54 0.11 -0.02 1.22
C VAL A 54 -0.51 1.37 1.12
N PRO A 55 0.29 2.44 1.02
CA PRO A 55 -0.23 3.79 0.83
C PRO A 55 -1.02 3.93 -0.48
N ARG A 56 -1.97 4.86 -0.51
CA ARG A 56 -2.67 5.24 -1.75
C ARG A 56 -1.69 5.59 -2.86
N GLY A 57 -2.04 5.22 -4.09
CA GLY A 57 -1.20 5.44 -5.27
C GLY A 57 -0.04 4.45 -5.42
N VAL A 58 0.22 3.60 -4.43
CA VAL A 58 1.11 2.45 -4.61
C VAL A 58 0.32 1.30 -5.21
N GLY A 59 0.77 0.85 -6.38
CA GLY A 59 0.18 -0.29 -7.08
C GLY A 59 0.38 -1.58 -6.28
N ASN A 60 -0.70 -2.29 -6.03
CA ASN A 60 -0.73 -3.55 -5.29
C ASN A 60 -1.06 -4.71 -6.20
N ALA A 61 -0.30 -5.78 -6.06
CA ALA A 61 -0.52 -7.04 -6.77
C ALA A 61 -0.16 -8.23 -5.90
N TYR A 62 -0.73 -9.39 -6.22
CA TYR A 62 -0.37 -10.65 -5.59
C TYR A 62 -0.46 -11.82 -6.54
N GLN A 63 0.28 -12.87 -6.24
CA GLN A 63 0.18 -14.19 -6.87
C GLN A 63 0.06 -15.25 -5.78
N THR A 64 -0.97 -16.10 -5.85
CA THR A 64 -1.18 -17.18 -4.87
C THR A 64 -0.18 -18.31 -5.07
N LEU A 65 0.45 -18.73 -3.98
CA LEU A 65 1.47 -19.79 -3.95
C LEU A 65 0.94 -21.13 -3.39
N GLU A 66 -0.17 -21.07 -2.65
CA GLU A 66 -0.78 -22.23 -2.00
C GLU A 66 -2.28 -22.32 -2.33
N PRO A 67 -2.85 -23.53 -2.33
CA PRO A 67 -4.28 -23.69 -2.55
C PRO A 67 -5.09 -23.15 -1.35
N ASN A 68 -6.35 -22.81 -1.59
CA ASN A 68 -7.26 -22.26 -0.59
C ASN A 68 -6.77 -20.97 0.08
N THR A 69 -5.92 -20.22 -0.62
CA THR A 69 -5.42 -18.92 -0.13
C THR A 69 -6.57 -17.91 -0.04
N ALA A 70 -6.68 -17.26 1.11
CA ALA A 70 -7.60 -16.15 1.34
C ALA A 70 -6.81 -14.85 1.53
N TYR A 71 -6.70 -14.07 0.45
CA TYR A 71 -6.10 -12.74 0.46
C TYR A 71 -7.12 -11.72 0.90
N THR A 72 -6.79 -10.93 1.91
CA THR A 72 -7.68 -9.95 2.53
C THR A 72 -7.03 -8.58 2.60
N TYR A 73 -7.84 -7.54 2.60
CA TYR A 73 -7.38 -6.19 2.83
C TYR A 73 -8.47 -5.32 3.45
N LEU A 74 -8.04 -4.42 4.32
CA LEU A 74 -8.87 -3.32 4.83
C LEU A 74 -8.50 -2.05 4.06
N VAL A 75 -9.48 -1.20 3.84
CA VAL A 75 -9.30 0.10 3.17
C VAL A 75 -9.93 1.21 4.03
N ASN A 76 -9.41 2.41 3.91
CA ASN A 76 -9.89 3.57 4.66
C ASN A 76 -10.85 4.46 3.85
N ASP A 77 -11.31 3.99 2.70
CA ASP A 77 -12.29 4.69 1.87
C ASP A 77 -13.14 3.69 1.09
N HIS A 78 -14.16 4.16 0.37
CA HIS A 78 -15.06 3.35 -0.41
C HIS A 78 -14.80 3.53 -1.91
N TRP A 79 -15.07 2.47 -2.68
CA TRP A 79 -15.04 2.53 -4.13
C TRP A 79 -16.00 3.63 -4.65
N SER A 80 -15.51 4.44 -5.59
CA SER A 80 -16.27 5.46 -6.26
C SER A 80 -15.97 5.46 -7.76
N PRO A 81 -16.97 5.53 -8.64
CA PRO A 81 -16.74 5.57 -10.09
C PRO A 81 -16.05 6.87 -10.55
N SER A 82 -16.06 7.91 -9.72
CA SER A 82 -15.42 9.21 -9.99
C SER A 82 -14.01 9.32 -9.44
N ALA A 83 -13.54 8.32 -8.67
CA ALA A 83 -12.19 8.34 -8.12
C ALA A 83 -11.14 8.00 -9.18
N GLN A 84 -9.94 8.49 -8.98
CA GLN A 84 -8.81 8.17 -9.86
C GLN A 84 -8.24 6.81 -9.51
N TYR A 85 -8.20 5.93 -10.49
CA TYR A 85 -7.54 4.63 -10.42
C TYR A 85 -6.42 4.58 -11.43
N THR A 86 -5.27 4.09 -11.01
CA THR A 86 -4.12 3.84 -11.88
C THR A 86 -3.81 2.36 -11.88
N SER A 87 -3.59 1.79 -13.05
CA SER A 87 -3.27 0.37 -13.17
C SER A 87 -2.04 0.19 -14.05
N LEU A 88 -1.26 -0.85 -13.74
CA LEU A 88 -0.07 -1.24 -14.49
C LEU A 88 -0.16 -2.71 -14.90
N ASN A 89 0.31 -3.04 -16.08
CA ASN A 89 0.33 -4.42 -16.57
C ASN A 89 1.25 -5.31 -15.72
N LEU A 90 0.78 -6.50 -15.38
CA LEU A 90 1.55 -7.48 -14.60
C LEU A 90 2.85 -7.91 -15.25
N ALA A 91 2.91 -7.88 -16.60
CA ALA A 91 4.08 -8.22 -17.42
C ALA A 91 4.88 -6.99 -17.84
N ASP A 92 4.78 -5.87 -17.11
CA ASP A 92 5.52 -4.65 -17.43
C ASP A 92 7.04 -4.90 -17.33
N GLU A 93 7.75 -4.56 -18.40
CA GLU A 93 9.19 -4.80 -18.55
C GLU A 93 10.04 -3.82 -17.73
N THR A 94 9.50 -2.65 -17.38
CA THR A 94 10.18 -1.67 -16.55
C THR A 94 10.08 -2.04 -15.08
N ALA A 95 8.88 -2.40 -14.63
CA ALA A 95 8.65 -2.91 -13.27
C ALA A 95 9.33 -4.27 -13.07
N ALA A 96 9.37 -5.10 -14.11
CA ALA A 96 10.05 -6.41 -14.15
C ALA A 96 9.82 -7.25 -12.87
N VAL A 97 8.56 -7.33 -12.41
CA VAL A 97 8.21 -8.09 -11.20
C VAL A 97 8.59 -9.56 -11.37
N PRO A 98 9.40 -10.14 -10.46
CA PRO A 98 9.90 -11.52 -10.59
C PRO A 98 8.85 -12.55 -10.11
N TRP A 99 7.79 -12.73 -10.88
CA TRP A 99 6.69 -13.63 -10.54
C TRP A 99 7.19 -15.07 -10.35
N PRO A 100 6.95 -15.71 -9.19
CA PRO A 100 7.36 -17.11 -8.96
C PRO A 100 6.74 -18.09 -9.94
N ILE A 101 5.48 -17.89 -10.32
CA ILE A 101 4.81 -18.65 -11.38
C ILE A 101 4.78 -17.77 -12.63
N PRO A 102 5.39 -18.20 -13.75
CA PRO A 102 5.37 -17.45 -15.00
C PRO A 102 3.94 -17.03 -15.39
N LEU A 103 3.75 -15.79 -15.86
CA LEU A 103 2.43 -15.24 -16.15
C LEU A 103 1.66 -16.01 -17.22
N GLU A 104 2.36 -16.72 -18.12
CA GLU A 104 1.76 -17.60 -19.13
C GLU A 104 1.08 -18.82 -18.50
N ARG A 105 1.46 -19.17 -17.28
CA ARG A 105 0.92 -20.29 -16.51
C ARG A 105 -0.01 -19.81 -15.37
N ALA A 106 -0.06 -18.52 -15.13
CA ALA A 106 -0.86 -17.93 -14.08
C ALA A 106 -2.33 -17.71 -14.51
N ILE A 107 -3.21 -17.65 -13.53
CA ILE A 107 -4.64 -17.40 -13.71
C ILE A 107 -4.88 -15.89 -13.59
N LEU A 108 -4.93 -15.21 -14.73
CA LEU A 108 -5.13 -13.78 -14.82
C LEU A 108 -6.57 -13.44 -15.26
N SER A 109 -7.09 -12.31 -14.82
CA SER A 109 -8.30 -11.73 -15.41
C SER A 109 -7.99 -11.07 -16.75
N ASP A 110 -8.99 -10.98 -17.64
CA ASP A 110 -8.83 -10.26 -18.91
C ASP A 110 -8.53 -8.77 -18.68
N LYS A 111 -9.10 -8.19 -17.63
CA LYS A 111 -8.85 -6.81 -17.23
C LYS A 111 -7.37 -6.61 -16.85
N ASP A 112 -6.80 -7.48 -16.03
CA ASP A 112 -5.39 -7.38 -15.62
C ASP A 112 -4.42 -7.57 -16.79
N ARG A 113 -4.79 -8.40 -17.78
CA ARG A 113 -4.02 -8.56 -19.04
C ARG A 113 -4.00 -7.29 -19.88
N ALA A 114 -5.07 -6.50 -19.85
CA ALA A 114 -5.27 -5.33 -20.69
C ALA A 114 -4.73 -4.02 -20.07
N HIS A 115 -4.16 -4.04 -18.87
CA HIS A 115 -3.61 -2.84 -18.23
C HIS A 115 -2.46 -2.24 -19.05
N PRO A 116 -2.27 -0.89 -18.99
CA PRO A 116 -1.21 -0.21 -19.72
C PRO A 116 0.19 -0.57 -19.21
N ARG A 117 1.19 -0.35 -20.05
CA ARG A 117 2.61 -0.42 -19.68
C ARG A 117 3.05 0.86 -18.97
N MET A 118 4.13 0.80 -18.20
CA MET A 118 4.67 1.93 -17.41
C MET A 118 4.82 3.21 -18.25
N ALA A 119 5.27 3.09 -19.49
CA ALA A 119 5.42 4.24 -20.40
C ALA A 119 4.11 4.94 -20.74
N GLN A 120 2.96 4.33 -20.48
CA GLN A 120 1.61 4.84 -20.78
C GLN A 120 0.85 5.22 -19.49
N VAL A 121 1.40 4.90 -18.32
CA VAL A 121 0.76 5.16 -17.04
C VAL A 121 0.93 6.64 -16.69
N ALA A 122 -0.18 7.34 -16.48
CA ALA A 122 -0.16 8.62 -15.81
C ALA A 122 0.13 8.40 -14.31
N PRO A 123 1.17 9.04 -13.75
CA PRO A 123 1.46 8.91 -12.33
C PRO A 123 0.25 9.28 -11.46
N PHE A 124 0.09 8.55 -10.38
CA PHE A 124 -0.91 8.89 -9.37
C PHE A 124 -0.45 10.20 -8.69
N PRO A 125 -1.31 11.21 -8.54
CA PRO A 125 -0.91 12.47 -7.92
C PRO A 125 -0.24 12.22 -6.56
N ALA A 126 0.85 12.91 -6.29
CA ALA A 126 1.46 12.88 -4.98
C ALA A 126 0.42 13.27 -3.93
N ALA A 127 0.38 12.56 -2.81
CA ALA A 127 -0.51 12.95 -1.73
C ALA A 127 -0.08 14.36 -1.28
N ASP A 128 -0.99 15.32 -1.43
CA ASP A 128 -0.76 16.65 -0.88
C ASP A 128 -0.79 16.55 0.64
N ALA A 129 0.40 16.49 1.22
CA ALA A 129 0.61 16.50 2.66
C ALA A 129 0.69 17.93 3.20
N SER A 130 0.74 18.94 2.30
CA SER A 130 0.86 20.33 2.70
C SER A 130 -0.35 20.75 3.54
N GLY A 131 -0.06 21.32 4.71
CA GLY A 131 -1.07 21.76 5.65
C GLY A 131 -1.77 20.65 6.47
N ARG A 132 -1.49 19.37 6.25
CA ARG A 132 -2.01 18.31 7.14
C ARG A 132 -1.29 18.31 8.47
N ARG A 133 -2.06 18.37 9.54
CA ARG A 133 -1.55 18.31 10.91
C ARG A 133 -1.72 16.89 11.46
N VAL A 134 -0.67 16.37 12.09
CA VAL A 134 -0.65 15.06 12.74
C VAL A 134 -0.34 15.25 14.21
N LEU A 135 -1.20 14.74 15.08
CA LEU A 135 -0.94 14.64 16.51
C LEU A 135 -0.35 13.26 16.79
N VAL A 136 0.83 13.21 17.39
CA VAL A 136 1.50 11.97 17.80
C VAL A 136 1.42 11.84 19.31
N THR A 137 0.60 10.91 19.78
CA THR A 137 0.56 10.55 21.22
C THR A 137 1.65 9.54 21.52
N GLY A 138 2.27 9.61 22.70
CA GLY A 138 3.44 8.80 23.02
C GLY A 138 4.68 9.23 22.22
N ALA A 139 4.82 10.53 21.98
CA ALA A 139 5.86 11.11 21.12
C ALA A 139 7.30 10.86 21.65
N LEU A 140 7.47 10.65 22.94
CA LEU A 140 8.76 10.34 23.56
C LEU A 140 9.10 8.86 23.52
N GLY A 141 8.14 8.01 23.17
CA GLY A 141 8.35 6.58 22.98
C GLY A 141 9.18 6.27 21.73
N GLN A 142 9.56 5.01 21.57
CA GLN A 142 10.42 4.57 20.47
C GLN A 142 9.81 4.86 19.09
N LEU A 143 8.57 4.46 18.89
CA LEU A 143 7.83 4.71 17.64
C LEU A 143 7.52 6.21 17.48
N GLY A 144 7.09 6.88 18.56
CA GLY A 144 6.75 8.29 18.53
C GLY A 144 7.89 9.18 18.07
N ARG A 145 9.11 8.96 18.57
CA ARG A 145 10.32 9.69 18.15
C ARG A 145 10.61 9.51 16.67
N GLU A 146 10.47 8.30 16.15
CA GLU A 146 10.67 8.05 14.72
C GLU A 146 9.60 8.74 13.87
N LEU A 147 8.33 8.68 14.26
CA LEU A 147 7.25 9.41 13.60
C LEU A 147 7.50 10.92 13.59
N MET A 148 7.89 11.50 14.73
CA MET A 148 8.23 12.93 14.83
C MET A 148 9.39 13.33 13.92
N ALA A 149 10.33 12.42 13.64
CA ALA A 149 11.44 12.66 12.73
C ALA A 149 11.04 12.54 11.24
N GLN A 150 10.12 11.62 10.92
CA GLN A 150 9.77 11.29 9.53
C GLN A 150 8.60 12.15 8.99
N LEU A 151 7.60 12.47 9.82
CA LEU A 151 6.41 13.22 9.38
C LEU A 151 6.74 14.58 8.73
N PRO A 152 7.65 15.42 9.28
CA PRO A 152 8.04 16.66 8.60
C PRO A 152 8.72 16.44 7.26
N ARG A 153 9.53 15.37 7.12
CA ARG A 153 10.19 15.01 5.85
C ARG A 153 9.16 14.57 4.80
N ALA A 154 8.02 14.05 5.23
CA ALA A 154 6.90 13.68 4.39
C ALA A 154 5.91 14.84 4.13
N GLY A 155 6.24 16.06 4.58
CA GLY A 155 5.41 17.26 4.35
C GLY A 155 4.28 17.48 5.35
N PHE A 156 4.23 16.72 6.46
CA PHE A 156 3.23 16.91 7.52
C PHE A 156 3.72 17.88 8.58
N THR A 157 2.78 18.64 9.19
CA THR A 157 3.04 19.36 10.43
C THR A 157 2.74 18.42 11.59
N ALA A 158 3.78 17.94 12.28
CA ALA A 158 3.62 17.02 13.41
C ALA A 158 3.66 17.76 14.74
N THR A 159 2.73 17.43 15.63
CA THR A 159 2.73 17.85 17.04
C THR A 159 2.82 16.60 17.90
N GLY A 160 3.86 16.50 18.71
CA GLY A 160 4.06 15.39 19.65
C GLY A 160 3.52 15.73 21.03
N VAL A 161 2.83 14.80 21.66
CA VAL A 161 2.37 14.89 23.06
C VAL A 161 2.69 13.58 23.78
N ASP A 162 3.04 13.68 25.08
CA ASP A 162 3.34 12.52 25.91
C ASP A 162 3.10 12.85 27.39
N LEU A 163 3.16 11.84 28.25
CA LEU A 163 3.19 12.04 29.69
C LEU A 163 4.52 12.73 30.11
N PRO A 164 4.49 13.57 31.16
CA PRO A 164 3.32 13.93 32.01
C PRO A 164 2.49 15.10 31.49
N GLU A 165 2.89 15.76 30.38
CA GLU A 165 2.25 17.00 29.90
C GLU A 165 0.85 16.78 29.34
N PHE A 166 0.60 15.59 28.76
CA PHE A 166 -0.68 15.26 28.13
C PHE A 166 -1.03 13.78 28.37
N ASP A 167 -2.18 13.55 29.02
CA ASP A 167 -2.72 12.22 29.28
C ASP A 167 -3.98 11.97 28.46
N ILE A 168 -3.90 11.05 27.48
CA ILE A 168 -5.04 10.68 26.62
C ILE A 168 -6.17 9.96 27.37
N SER A 169 -5.92 9.49 28.60
CA SER A 169 -6.96 8.90 29.45
C SER A 169 -7.74 9.93 30.27
N ASP A 170 -7.26 11.17 30.33
CA ASP A 170 -7.93 12.29 30.99
C ASP A 170 -8.87 13.00 30.01
N ALA A 171 -10.18 12.78 30.18
CA ALA A 171 -11.20 13.37 29.32
C ALA A 171 -11.17 14.91 29.29
N ALA A 172 -10.70 15.58 30.35
CA ALA A 172 -10.60 17.02 30.40
C ALA A 172 -9.44 17.57 29.54
N GLN A 173 -8.41 16.79 29.33
CA GLN A 173 -7.28 17.14 28.45
C GLN A 173 -7.56 16.85 26.98
N MET A 174 -8.60 16.04 26.69
CA MET A 174 -9.02 15.69 25.33
C MET A 174 -10.08 16.64 24.74
N ALA A 175 -10.63 17.55 25.52
CA ALA A 175 -11.62 18.53 25.11
C ALA A 175 -10.98 19.81 24.56
#